data_05cad7e86a52cf99c73773599a5f3491
#
_entry.id   05cad7e86a52cf99c73773599a5f3491
#
_cell.length_a   1.000
_cell.length_b   1.000
_cell.length_c   1.000
_cell.angle_alpha   90.00
_cell.angle_beta   90.00
_cell.angle_gamma   90.00
#
_symmetry.space_group_name_H-M   'P 1'
#
loop_
_entity.id
_entity.type
_entity.pdbx_description
1 polymer ?
#
loop_
_entity_poly.entity_id
_entity_poly.type
_entity_poly.pdbx_seq_one_letter_code
_entity_poly.pdbx_strand_id
1 'polypeptide(L)'
;AARFAQTAQYNYTRMLDRGDTLTAGMMLWEGIKEAMKLQHYIEGRYPLHDKWLLRSMQESEAGQRAAELLQEIGAGGAAQETAMAVEKLAGFFSGELYREGFISDTDSYLDAHSEELIFKASMGAKSRDALAEEIAKLEFEAFDKVKNEGGRASCQNDWGTFSIMRKSQYLTWNRGMLQQYLYDFYREYHRGHNLIEEKYGRMMESTAPEKYEEIKSHFPELTAEKKAIIEQIVGLQVGWMEEFSCRYPSLAGNARYIHTYEDTAEDTSYETYLRGELGTYSDKMLELYGRYIVEYAQNGKNPAYDTMENSVKMYGYDSVEDAEQKIAQWEAE
;
A
#
# COMPACT_ATOMS: atom_id res chain seq x y z
N ALA A 1 11.34 -15.53 7.39
CA ALA A 1 9.99 -16.00 7.08
C ALA A 1 10.05 -17.34 6.34
N ALA A 2 10.44 -17.39 5.05
CA ALA A 2 10.44 -18.61 4.23
C ALA A 2 11.17 -19.80 4.88
N ARG A 3 12.37 -19.62 5.43
CA ARG A 3 13.10 -20.74 6.07
C ARG A 3 12.38 -21.28 7.29
N PHE A 4 11.79 -20.44 8.12
CA PHE A 4 10.96 -20.88 9.24
C PHE A 4 9.77 -21.70 8.74
N ALA A 5 9.04 -21.19 7.73
CA ALA A 5 7.91 -21.89 7.14
C ALA A 5 8.31 -23.26 6.57
N GLN A 6 9.36 -23.31 5.78
CA GLN A 6 9.82 -24.55 5.16
C GLN A 6 10.32 -25.57 6.19
N THR A 7 10.95 -25.15 7.28
CA THR A 7 11.47 -26.06 8.30
C THR A 7 10.40 -26.44 9.32
N ALA A 8 9.87 -25.45 10.09
CA ALA A 8 8.98 -25.71 11.22
C ALA A 8 7.52 -25.95 10.80
N GLN A 9 6.95 -25.16 9.86
CA GLN A 9 5.56 -25.34 9.50
C GLN A 9 5.37 -26.53 8.55
N TYR A 10 6.19 -26.67 7.49
CA TYR A 10 5.98 -27.66 6.45
C TYR A 10 6.73 -28.97 6.70
N ASN A 11 8.06 -28.94 6.83
CA ASN A 11 8.83 -30.18 6.88
C ASN A 11 8.76 -30.90 8.24
N TYR A 12 8.57 -30.21 9.35
CA TYR A 12 8.41 -30.83 10.66
C TYR A 12 7.23 -31.82 10.67
N THR A 13 6.04 -31.36 10.32
CA THR A 13 4.84 -32.20 10.27
C THR A 13 4.95 -33.29 9.24
N ARG A 14 5.49 -33.01 8.05
CA ARG A 14 5.68 -33.98 6.97
C ARG A 14 6.64 -35.12 7.37
N MET A 15 7.69 -34.84 8.14
CA MET A 15 8.60 -35.90 8.62
C MET A 15 7.95 -36.75 9.72
N LEU A 16 7.15 -36.15 10.59
CA LEU A 16 6.34 -36.89 11.56
C LEU A 16 5.38 -37.86 10.89
N ASP A 17 4.67 -37.43 9.87
CA ASP A 17 3.74 -38.27 9.11
C ASP A 17 4.42 -39.46 8.46
N ARG A 18 5.73 -39.35 8.14
CA ARG A 18 6.57 -40.42 7.60
C ARG A 18 7.19 -41.31 8.67
N GLY A 19 6.98 -41.01 9.95
CA GLY A 19 7.61 -41.71 11.07
C GLY A 19 9.09 -41.38 11.29
N ASP A 20 9.64 -40.38 10.58
CA ASP A 20 11.03 -39.92 10.73
C ASP A 20 11.14 -38.84 11.82
N THR A 21 11.09 -39.30 13.07
CA THR A 21 11.12 -38.42 14.24
C THR A 21 12.44 -37.67 14.41
N LEU A 22 13.56 -38.24 13.96
CA LEU A 22 14.86 -37.60 14.05
C LEU A 22 14.94 -36.40 13.11
N THR A 23 14.59 -36.59 11.83
CA THR A 23 14.55 -35.49 10.85
C THR A 23 13.52 -34.45 11.24
N ALA A 24 12.34 -34.84 11.74
CA ALA A 24 11.37 -33.91 12.27
C ALA A 24 11.96 -33.02 13.37
N GLY A 25 12.66 -33.59 14.34
CA GLY A 25 13.36 -32.83 15.39
C GLY A 25 14.39 -31.85 14.82
N MET A 26 15.18 -32.27 13.83
CA MET A 26 16.14 -31.38 13.15
C MET A 26 15.43 -30.19 12.48
N MET A 27 14.35 -30.44 11.76
CA MET A 27 13.56 -29.38 11.10
C MET A 27 12.98 -28.40 12.13
N LEU A 28 12.45 -28.89 13.23
CA LEU A 28 11.90 -28.06 14.30
C LEU A 28 12.97 -27.13 14.91
N TRP A 29 14.14 -27.66 15.28
CA TRP A 29 15.20 -26.87 15.89
C TRP A 29 15.82 -25.85 14.92
N GLU A 30 15.93 -26.20 13.64
CA GLU A 30 16.32 -25.24 12.60
C GLU A 30 15.28 -24.12 12.49
N GLY A 31 13.99 -24.45 12.50
CA GLY A 31 12.90 -23.49 12.50
C GLY A 31 12.91 -22.55 13.70
N ILE A 32 13.13 -23.06 14.90
CA ILE A 32 13.28 -22.26 16.13
C ILE A 32 14.41 -21.25 15.97
N LYS A 33 15.53 -21.66 15.43
CA LYS A 33 16.67 -20.78 15.17
C LYS A 33 16.32 -19.68 14.13
N GLU A 34 15.65 -20.05 13.05
CA GLU A 34 15.21 -19.08 12.05
C GLU A 34 14.13 -18.12 12.59
N ALA A 35 13.26 -18.57 13.50
CA ALA A 35 12.31 -17.74 14.22
C ALA A 35 13.00 -16.65 15.05
N MET A 36 14.03 -17.01 15.80
CA MET A 36 14.82 -16.05 16.59
C MET A 36 15.50 -15.01 15.70
N LYS A 37 16.02 -15.41 14.53
CA LYS A 37 16.59 -14.47 13.55
C LYS A 37 15.53 -13.58 12.93
N LEU A 38 14.35 -14.13 12.61
CA LEU A 38 13.25 -13.38 12.02
C LEU A 38 12.83 -12.23 12.94
N GLN A 39 12.74 -12.47 14.25
CA GLN A 39 12.43 -11.40 15.20
C GLN A 39 13.44 -10.24 15.14
N HIS A 40 14.73 -10.54 15.07
CA HIS A 40 15.74 -9.49 14.93
C HIS A 40 15.57 -8.71 13.62
N TYR A 41 15.29 -9.39 12.51
CA TYR A 41 15.09 -8.70 11.22
C TYR A 41 13.85 -7.82 11.21
N ILE A 42 12.74 -8.26 11.83
CA ILE A 42 11.52 -7.44 11.97
C ILE A 42 11.84 -6.14 12.71
N GLU A 43 12.68 -6.21 13.74
CA GLU A 43 13.11 -5.06 14.55
C GLU A 43 14.27 -4.26 13.92
N GLY A 44 14.67 -4.56 12.68
CA GLY A 44 15.78 -3.89 12.01
C GLY A 44 17.15 -4.14 12.64
N ARG A 45 17.29 -5.23 13.40
CA ARG A 45 18.54 -5.61 14.08
C ARG A 45 19.23 -6.79 13.42
N TYR A 46 20.55 -6.83 13.47
CA TYR A 46 21.30 -8.02 13.05
C TYR A 46 21.23 -9.11 14.12
N PRO A 47 20.94 -10.39 13.75
CA PRO A 47 20.97 -11.50 14.65
C PRO A 47 22.38 -11.72 15.20
N LEU A 48 22.48 -11.89 16.50
CA LEU A 48 23.75 -12.26 17.14
C LEU A 48 24.13 -13.73 16.88
N HIS A 49 25.34 -14.14 17.33
CA HIS A 49 25.74 -15.53 17.30
C HIS A 49 24.75 -16.42 18.08
N ASP A 50 24.53 -17.65 17.62
CA ASP A 50 23.49 -18.58 18.08
C ASP A 50 23.32 -18.65 19.61
N LYS A 51 24.43 -18.66 20.36
CA LYS A 51 24.38 -18.72 21.84
C LYS A 51 23.79 -17.48 22.50
N TRP A 52 23.63 -16.37 21.79
CA TRP A 52 23.09 -15.12 22.30
C TRP A 52 21.74 -14.73 21.66
N LEU A 53 21.28 -15.49 20.65
CA LEU A 53 20.06 -15.16 19.89
C LEU A 53 18.86 -14.98 20.80
N LEU A 54 18.54 -15.97 21.62
CA LEU A 54 17.38 -15.90 22.52
C LEU A 54 17.50 -14.74 23.50
N ARG A 55 18.66 -14.53 24.09
CA ARG A 55 18.85 -13.45 25.08
C ARG A 55 18.69 -12.08 24.44
N SER A 56 19.29 -11.86 23.27
CA SER A 56 19.16 -10.55 22.60
C SER A 56 17.77 -10.32 22.02
N MET A 57 17.06 -11.38 21.62
CA MET A 57 15.66 -11.28 21.22
C MET A 57 14.78 -10.76 22.36
N GLN A 58 15.00 -11.22 23.59
CA GLN A 58 14.23 -10.83 24.78
C GLN A 58 14.46 -9.38 25.26
N GLU A 59 15.29 -8.59 24.58
CA GLU A 59 15.52 -7.18 24.90
C GLU A 59 14.34 -6.26 24.52
N SER A 60 13.40 -6.75 23.68
CA SER A 60 12.18 -6.04 23.27
C SER A 60 10.93 -6.72 23.81
N GLU A 61 9.82 -5.99 23.91
CA GLU A 61 8.53 -6.55 24.34
C GLU A 61 8.01 -7.61 23.35
N ALA A 62 8.10 -7.34 22.03
CA ALA A 62 7.71 -8.29 20.99
C ALA A 62 8.62 -9.54 21.03
N GLY A 63 9.92 -9.36 21.23
CA GLY A 63 10.87 -10.46 21.37
C GLY A 63 10.66 -11.30 22.63
N GLN A 64 10.21 -10.71 23.75
CA GLN A 64 9.81 -11.46 24.95
C GLN A 64 8.60 -12.34 24.68
N ARG A 65 7.56 -11.81 24.00
CA ARG A 65 6.37 -12.58 23.59
C ARG A 65 6.73 -13.73 22.64
N ALA A 66 7.58 -13.48 21.66
CA ALA A 66 8.07 -14.52 20.76
C ALA A 66 8.87 -15.60 21.53
N ALA A 67 9.68 -15.20 22.52
CA ALA A 67 10.44 -16.14 23.35
C ALA A 67 9.54 -17.05 24.20
N GLU A 68 8.43 -16.54 24.75
CA GLU A 68 7.43 -17.33 25.45
C GLU A 68 6.84 -18.42 24.54
N LEU A 69 6.45 -18.06 23.31
CA LEU A 69 5.94 -19.02 22.32
C LEU A 69 7.00 -20.05 21.91
N LEU A 70 8.27 -19.64 21.77
CA LEU A 70 9.38 -20.56 21.51
C LEU A 70 9.62 -21.52 22.70
N GLN A 71 9.42 -21.09 23.93
CA GLN A 71 9.54 -21.95 25.09
C GLN A 71 8.42 -22.99 25.15
N GLU A 72 7.17 -22.65 24.74
CA GLU A 72 6.08 -23.62 24.57
C GLU A 72 6.49 -24.75 23.61
N ILE A 73 7.13 -24.40 22.47
CA ILE A 73 7.64 -25.38 21.49
C ILE A 73 8.77 -26.22 22.09
N GLY A 74 9.71 -25.58 22.80
CA GLY A 74 10.90 -26.21 23.38
C GLY A 74 10.63 -27.08 24.62
N ALA A 75 9.52 -26.85 25.31
CA ALA A 75 9.14 -27.64 26.50
C ALA A 75 8.86 -29.11 26.17
N GLY A 76 8.63 -29.41 24.90
CA GLY A 76 8.29 -30.74 24.42
C GLY A 76 6.88 -31.16 24.86
N GLY A 77 6.16 -31.77 23.96
CA GLY A 77 4.78 -32.24 24.13
C GLY A 77 4.47 -33.31 23.08
N ALA A 78 3.21 -33.70 23.00
CA ALA A 78 2.79 -34.50 21.88
C ALA A 78 3.08 -33.77 20.56
N ALA A 79 3.43 -34.50 19.50
CA ALA A 79 3.80 -33.94 18.20
C ALA A 79 2.77 -32.91 17.67
N GLN A 80 1.49 -33.19 17.92
CA GLN A 80 0.39 -32.32 17.52
C GLN A 80 0.36 -31.01 18.32
N GLU A 81 0.65 -31.05 19.63
CA GLU A 81 0.74 -29.85 20.47
C GLU A 81 1.89 -28.95 20.04
N THR A 82 3.04 -29.55 19.72
CA THR A 82 4.19 -28.84 19.19
C THR A 82 3.87 -28.19 17.83
N ALA A 83 3.19 -28.88 16.92
CA ALA A 83 2.76 -28.31 15.63
C ALA A 83 1.80 -27.12 15.83
N MET A 84 0.84 -27.22 16.75
CA MET A 84 -0.04 -26.10 17.10
C MET A 84 0.71 -24.89 17.67
N ALA A 85 1.74 -25.13 18.50
CA ALA A 85 2.58 -24.06 19.04
C ALA A 85 3.42 -23.39 17.93
N VAL A 86 3.88 -24.15 16.93
CA VAL A 86 4.56 -23.61 15.75
C VAL A 86 3.60 -22.68 14.96
N GLU A 87 2.35 -23.10 14.70
CA GLU A 87 1.37 -22.27 14.01
C GLU A 87 1.01 -21.01 14.79
N LYS A 88 0.92 -21.09 16.12
CA LYS A 88 0.70 -19.94 16.98
C LYS A 88 1.85 -18.92 16.88
N LEU A 89 3.09 -19.40 16.87
CA LEU A 89 4.28 -18.55 16.66
C LEU A 89 4.30 -17.96 15.25
N ALA A 90 3.91 -18.71 14.22
CA ALA A 90 3.80 -18.24 12.85
C ALA A 90 2.77 -17.11 12.72
N GLY A 91 1.58 -17.27 13.32
CA GLY A 91 0.56 -16.23 13.38
C GLY A 91 1.04 -14.96 14.10
N PHE A 92 1.82 -15.11 15.18
CA PHE A 92 2.46 -13.97 15.83
C PHE A 92 3.39 -13.22 14.87
N PHE A 93 4.29 -13.92 14.19
CA PHE A 93 5.20 -13.28 13.23
C PHE A 93 4.48 -12.66 12.04
N SER A 94 3.43 -13.29 11.53
CA SER A 94 2.60 -12.72 10.47
C SER A 94 1.98 -11.39 10.94
N GLY A 95 1.43 -11.34 12.15
CA GLY A 95 0.92 -10.12 12.76
C GLY A 95 1.97 -9.02 12.91
N GLU A 96 3.18 -9.35 13.35
CA GLU A 96 4.30 -8.41 13.47
C GLU A 96 4.75 -7.88 12.10
N LEU A 97 4.93 -8.76 11.11
CA LEU A 97 5.30 -8.37 9.74
C LEU A 97 4.25 -7.47 9.11
N TYR A 98 2.97 -7.77 9.33
CA TYR A 98 1.85 -6.94 8.86
C TYR A 98 1.86 -5.56 9.53
N ARG A 99 2.03 -5.51 10.85
CA ARG A 99 2.07 -4.26 11.62
C ARG A 99 3.19 -3.34 11.15
N GLU A 100 4.37 -3.90 10.89
CA GLU A 100 5.55 -3.17 10.40
C GLU A 100 5.49 -2.86 8.89
N GLY A 101 4.43 -3.29 8.18
CA GLY A 101 4.23 -3.00 6.75
C GLY A 101 5.05 -3.85 5.80
N PHE A 102 5.66 -4.93 6.28
CA PHE A 102 6.43 -5.83 5.43
C PHE A 102 5.55 -6.72 4.54
N ILE A 103 4.33 -7.04 4.99
CA ILE A 103 3.36 -7.87 4.27
C ILE A 103 1.98 -7.23 4.25
N SER A 104 1.12 -7.68 3.31
CA SER A 104 -0.19 -7.09 3.01
C SER A 104 -1.37 -7.79 3.68
N ASP A 105 -1.17 -9.00 4.18
CA ASP A 105 -2.19 -9.79 4.90
C ASP A 105 -1.56 -10.56 6.08
N THR A 106 -2.37 -11.27 6.84
CA THR A 106 -1.95 -11.98 8.05
C THR A 106 -2.07 -13.50 7.92
N ASP A 107 -1.89 -14.06 6.72
CA ASP A 107 -1.80 -15.50 6.56
C ASP A 107 -0.69 -16.06 7.48
N SER A 108 -0.98 -17.09 8.26
CA SER A 108 -0.01 -17.68 9.17
C SER A 108 1.06 -18.52 8.47
N TYR A 109 0.83 -18.96 7.23
CA TYR A 109 1.84 -19.66 6.46
C TYR A 109 2.87 -18.68 5.89
N LEU A 110 3.97 -18.48 6.61
CA LEU A 110 4.93 -17.41 6.32
C LEU A 110 5.62 -17.50 4.96
N ASP A 111 5.62 -18.65 4.28
CA ASP A 111 6.16 -18.76 2.91
C ASP A 111 5.24 -18.11 1.86
N ALA A 112 3.96 -18.00 2.14
CA ALA A 112 3.01 -17.29 1.27
C ALA A 112 3.40 -15.82 1.04
N HIS A 113 4.11 -15.21 2.00
CA HIS A 113 4.58 -13.82 1.92
C HIS A 113 5.95 -13.66 1.26
N SER A 114 6.60 -14.74 0.84
CA SER A 114 8.00 -14.70 0.35
C SER A 114 8.17 -13.82 -0.87
N GLU A 115 7.23 -13.86 -1.81
CA GLU A 115 7.26 -13.03 -3.02
C GLU A 115 7.19 -11.54 -2.68
N GLU A 116 6.24 -11.15 -1.81
CA GLU A 116 6.09 -9.77 -1.38
C GLU A 116 7.33 -9.25 -0.64
N LEU A 117 7.86 -10.04 0.29
CA LEU A 117 9.06 -9.69 1.05
C LEU A 117 10.28 -9.50 0.13
N ILE A 118 10.48 -10.38 -0.86
CA ILE A 118 11.56 -10.28 -1.84
C ILE A 118 11.36 -9.02 -2.71
N PHE A 119 10.14 -8.78 -3.19
CA PHE A 119 9.83 -7.61 -4.00
C PHE A 119 10.12 -6.32 -3.24
N LYS A 120 9.59 -6.15 -2.02
CA LYS A 120 9.84 -4.97 -1.19
C LYS A 120 11.32 -4.81 -0.82
N ALA A 121 12.03 -5.90 -0.55
CA ALA A 121 13.47 -5.88 -0.29
C ALA A 121 14.28 -5.42 -1.51
N SER A 122 13.90 -5.83 -2.72
CA SER A 122 14.57 -5.41 -3.97
C SER A 122 14.50 -3.90 -4.20
N MET A 123 13.47 -3.24 -3.65
CA MET A 123 13.30 -1.78 -3.71
C MET A 123 14.03 -1.05 -2.59
N GLY A 124 14.67 -1.78 -1.67
CA GLY A 124 15.32 -1.22 -0.48
C GLY A 124 16.37 -0.14 -0.78
N ALA A 125 17.00 -0.16 -1.94
CA ALA A 125 18.01 0.82 -2.36
C ALA A 125 17.45 2.03 -3.15
N LYS A 126 16.18 1.98 -3.61
CA LYS A 126 15.58 3.07 -4.42
C LYS A 126 15.24 4.26 -3.54
N SER A 127 15.47 5.48 -4.03
CA SER A 127 14.99 6.71 -3.39
C SER A 127 13.47 6.84 -3.49
N ARG A 128 12.86 7.75 -2.70
CA ARG A 128 11.43 8.08 -2.82
C ARG A 128 11.09 8.58 -4.23
N ASP A 129 11.91 9.46 -4.80
CA ASP A 129 11.73 9.97 -6.16
C ASP A 129 11.77 8.87 -7.21
N ALA A 130 12.69 7.91 -7.08
CA ALA A 130 12.80 6.77 -7.97
C ALA A 130 11.56 5.86 -7.89
N LEU A 131 11.00 5.65 -6.70
CA LEU A 131 9.77 4.89 -6.52
C LEU A 131 8.57 5.63 -7.12
N ALA A 132 8.44 6.94 -6.87
CA ALA A 132 7.37 7.77 -7.43
C ALA A 132 7.40 7.79 -8.97
N GLU A 133 8.59 7.90 -9.54
CA GLU A 133 8.79 7.85 -11.00
C GLU A 133 8.40 6.49 -11.59
N GLU A 134 8.78 5.39 -10.93
CA GLU A 134 8.45 4.04 -11.37
C GLU A 134 6.95 3.76 -11.33
N ILE A 135 6.28 4.19 -10.24
CA ILE A 135 4.83 4.08 -10.13
C ILE A 135 4.15 4.86 -11.25
N ALA A 136 4.53 6.13 -11.46
CA ALA A 136 3.94 6.95 -12.50
C ALA A 136 4.10 6.35 -13.90
N LYS A 137 5.24 5.71 -14.20
CA LYS A 137 5.46 4.99 -15.47
C LYS A 137 4.55 3.80 -15.64
N LEU A 138 4.44 2.95 -14.62
CA LEU A 138 3.57 1.77 -14.66
C LEU A 138 2.10 2.15 -14.81
N GLU A 139 1.66 3.20 -14.10
CA GLU A 139 0.31 3.72 -14.26
C GLU A 139 0.05 4.27 -15.66
N PHE A 140 1.02 4.98 -16.25
CA PHE A 140 0.87 5.49 -17.60
C PHE A 140 0.80 4.37 -18.63
N GLU A 141 1.61 3.31 -18.48
CA GLU A 141 1.54 2.11 -19.33
C GLU A 141 0.19 1.37 -19.17
N ALA A 142 -0.37 1.35 -17.96
CA ALA A 142 -1.69 0.78 -17.70
C ALA A 142 -2.81 1.67 -18.26
N PHE A 143 -2.66 3.01 -18.13
CA PHE A 143 -3.58 4.00 -18.70
C PHE A 143 -3.63 3.95 -20.22
N ASP A 144 -2.50 3.72 -20.86
CA ASP A 144 -2.41 3.55 -22.33
C ASP A 144 -3.28 2.40 -22.85
N LYS A 145 -3.55 1.39 -22.01
CA LYS A 145 -4.36 0.21 -22.33
C LYS A 145 -5.85 0.39 -22.06
N VAL A 146 -6.25 1.44 -21.36
CA VAL A 146 -7.66 1.74 -21.10
C VAL A 146 -8.37 2.08 -22.41
N LYS A 147 -9.46 1.37 -22.67
CA LYS A 147 -10.29 1.58 -23.86
C LYS A 147 -11.44 2.52 -23.54
N ASN A 148 -11.47 3.67 -24.18
CA ASN A 148 -12.57 4.62 -24.07
C ASN A 148 -13.55 4.44 -25.24
N GLU A 149 -14.85 4.58 -25.02
CA GLU A 149 -15.87 4.45 -26.09
C GLU A 149 -15.72 5.49 -27.20
N GLY A 150 -15.28 6.71 -26.87
CA GLY A 150 -14.99 7.78 -27.82
C GLY A 150 -13.66 7.65 -28.55
N GLY A 151 -12.95 6.54 -28.36
CA GLY A 151 -11.59 6.34 -28.84
C GLY A 151 -10.54 6.83 -27.85
N ARG A 152 -9.28 6.93 -28.30
CA ARG A 152 -8.16 7.29 -27.44
C ARG A 152 -8.27 8.73 -26.92
N ALA A 153 -8.24 8.92 -25.62
CA ALA A 153 -8.26 10.25 -25.01
C ALA A 153 -6.91 10.97 -25.22
N SER A 154 -6.94 12.29 -25.40
CA SER A 154 -5.74 13.12 -25.62
C SER A 154 -4.72 13.00 -24.48
N CYS A 155 -5.19 12.90 -23.23
CA CYS A 155 -4.36 12.74 -22.04
C CYS A 155 -3.55 11.43 -22.00
N GLN A 156 -3.97 10.39 -22.74
CA GLN A 156 -3.19 9.15 -22.91
C GLN A 156 -1.92 9.34 -23.77
N ASN A 157 -1.75 10.50 -24.40
CA ASN A 157 -0.55 10.85 -25.17
C ASN A 157 0.34 11.89 -24.45
N ASP A 158 -0.09 12.38 -23.30
CA ASP A 158 0.61 13.44 -22.54
C ASP A 158 1.29 12.89 -21.29
N TRP A 159 2.42 12.23 -21.49
CA TRP A 159 3.28 11.79 -20.40
C TRP A 159 3.76 12.94 -19.51
N GLY A 160 4.02 14.12 -20.09
CA GLY A 160 4.53 15.27 -19.35
C GLY A 160 3.58 15.66 -18.23
N THR A 161 2.35 16.00 -18.57
CA THR A 161 1.30 16.37 -17.60
C THR A 161 0.97 15.21 -16.67
N PHE A 162 0.81 13.98 -17.21
CA PHE A 162 0.50 12.81 -16.38
C PHE A 162 1.57 12.57 -15.31
N SER A 163 2.85 12.60 -15.69
CA SER A 163 3.95 12.34 -14.77
C SER A 163 4.04 13.40 -13.65
N ILE A 164 3.83 14.69 -13.98
CA ILE A 164 3.82 15.76 -13.00
C ILE A 164 2.69 15.55 -12.00
N MET A 165 1.46 15.31 -12.47
CA MET A 165 0.30 15.12 -11.60
C MET A 165 0.48 13.92 -10.66
N ARG A 166 0.91 12.77 -11.18
CA ARG A 166 1.07 11.57 -10.35
C ARG A 166 2.24 11.68 -9.38
N LYS A 167 3.39 12.14 -9.84
CA LYS A 167 4.58 12.33 -8.99
C LYS A 167 4.35 13.35 -7.89
N SER A 168 3.62 14.42 -8.16
CA SER A 168 3.30 15.44 -7.16
C SER A 168 2.59 14.85 -5.95
N GLN A 169 1.64 13.92 -6.18
CA GLN A 169 0.96 13.18 -5.13
C GLN A 169 1.91 12.19 -4.43
N TYR A 170 2.64 11.36 -5.19
CA TYR A 170 3.50 10.32 -4.63
C TYR A 170 4.66 10.86 -3.79
N LEU A 171 5.16 12.05 -4.10
CA LEU A 171 6.20 12.70 -3.31
C LEU A 171 5.70 13.22 -1.94
N THR A 172 4.41 13.24 -1.67
CA THR A 172 3.87 13.47 -0.33
C THR A 172 3.86 12.20 0.52
N TRP A 173 3.91 11.02 -0.11
CA TRP A 173 3.82 9.73 0.57
C TRP A 173 5.14 9.32 1.21
N ASN A 174 5.06 8.58 2.31
CA ASN A 174 6.24 7.94 2.87
C ASN A 174 6.66 6.71 2.03
N ARG A 175 7.87 6.24 2.29
CA ARG A 175 8.45 5.13 1.53
C ARG A 175 7.63 3.84 1.62
N GLY A 176 7.07 3.53 2.80
CA GLY A 176 6.26 2.33 3.01
C GLY A 176 5.01 2.31 2.13
N MET A 177 4.33 3.46 2.01
CA MET A 177 3.18 3.63 1.13
C MET A 177 3.55 3.41 -0.35
N LEU A 178 4.67 4.01 -0.81
CA LEU A 178 5.14 3.84 -2.18
C LEU A 178 5.48 2.38 -2.50
N GLN A 179 6.14 1.69 -1.59
CA GLN A 179 6.48 0.27 -1.76
C GLN A 179 5.24 -0.62 -1.76
N GLN A 180 4.27 -0.34 -0.89
CA GLN A 180 3.01 -1.08 -0.84
C GLN A 180 2.20 -0.88 -2.12
N TYR A 181 2.01 0.37 -2.54
CA TYR A 181 1.25 0.67 -3.76
C TYR A 181 1.89 0.06 -5.01
N LEU A 182 3.22 0.17 -5.12
CA LEU A 182 3.95 -0.42 -6.25
C LEU A 182 3.82 -1.95 -6.27
N TYR A 183 3.90 -2.61 -5.10
CA TYR A 183 3.68 -4.05 -4.99
C TYR A 183 2.26 -4.45 -5.40
N ASP A 184 1.24 -3.74 -4.89
CA ASP A 184 -0.16 -4.02 -5.22
C ASP A 184 -0.42 -3.85 -6.71
N PHE A 185 0.10 -2.76 -7.30
CA PHE A 185 -0.02 -2.49 -8.73
C PHE A 185 0.63 -3.59 -9.58
N TYR A 186 1.85 -3.96 -9.24
CA TYR A 186 2.59 -5.04 -9.91
C TYR A 186 1.85 -6.38 -9.81
N ARG A 187 1.37 -6.73 -8.62
CA ARG A 187 0.63 -7.98 -8.36
C ARG A 187 -0.65 -8.06 -9.18
N GLU A 188 -1.47 -7.01 -9.18
CA GLU A 188 -2.72 -6.98 -9.91
C GLU A 188 -2.48 -6.99 -11.43
N TYR A 189 -1.48 -6.26 -11.90
CA TYR A 189 -1.09 -6.27 -13.32
C TYR A 189 -0.70 -7.68 -13.80
N HIS A 190 0.05 -8.43 -13.01
CA HIS A 190 0.44 -9.81 -13.34
C HIS A 190 -0.73 -10.80 -13.29
N ARG A 191 -1.79 -10.47 -12.57
CA ARG A 191 -3.06 -11.21 -12.58
C ARG A 191 -3.96 -10.83 -13.75
N GLY A 192 -3.54 -9.89 -14.59
CA GLY A 192 -4.32 -9.39 -15.71
C GLY A 192 -5.38 -8.37 -15.31
N HIS A 193 -5.31 -7.82 -14.10
CA HIS A 193 -6.21 -6.80 -13.60
C HIS A 193 -5.59 -5.41 -13.71
N ASN A 194 -6.25 -4.50 -14.44
CA ASN A 194 -5.79 -3.14 -14.64
C ASN A 194 -6.44 -2.18 -13.63
N LEU A 195 -5.70 -1.79 -12.59
CA LEU A 195 -6.21 -0.88 -11.55
C LEU A 195 -6.58 0.51 -12.08
N ILE A 196 -5.98 0.96 -13.18
CA ILE A 196 -6.36 2.24 -13.80
C ILE A 196 -7.70 2.11 -14.53
N GLU A 197 -7.94 1.00 -15.22
CA GLU A 197 -9.25 0.71 -15.82
C GLU A 197 -10.35 0.61 -14.75
N GLU A 198 -10.08 -0.11 -13.66
CA GLU A 198 -11.00 -0.19 -12.51
C GLU A 198 -11.30 1.20 -11.95
N LYS A 199 -10.28 2.04 -11.70
CA LYS A 199 -10.45 3.40 -11.21
C LYS A 199 -11.41 4.21 -12.08
N TYR A 200 -11.17 4.25 -13.39
CA TYR A 200 -12.05 4.97 -14.32
C TYR A 200 -13.43 4.35 -14.40
N GLY A 201 -13.54 3.03 -14.36
CA GLY A 201 -14.82 2.34 -14.31
C GLY A 201 -15.63 2.71 -13.06
N ARG A 202 -15.01 2.80 -11.89
CA ARG A 202 -15.68 3.24 -10.65
C ARG A 202 -16.13 4.70 -10.70
N MET A 203 -15.40 5.57 -11.39
CA MET A 203 -15.80 6.96 -11.59
C MET A 203 -17.09 7.08 -12.42
N MET A 204 -17.39 6.09 -13.27
CA MET A 204 -18.62 6.06 -14.06
C MET A 204 -19.89 5.91 -13.21
N GLU A 205 -19.78 5.51 -11.93
CA GLU A 205 -20.93 5.50 -11.00
C GLU A 205 -21.62 6.87 -10.92
N SER A 206 -20.82 7.96 -11.01
CA SER A 206 -21.32 9.33 -11.04
C SER A 206 -21.53 9.86 -12.47
N THR A 207 -20.55 9.67 -13.36
CA THR A 207 -20.55 10.31 -14.68
C THR A 207 -21.39 9.59 -15.75
N ALA A 208 -21.62 8.28 -15.58
CA ALA A 208 -22.35 7.44 -16.54
C ALA A 208 -23.01 6.23 -15.82
N PRO A 209 -23.98 6.45 -14.90
CA PRO A 209 -24.50 5.42 -14.01
C PRO A 209 -25.12 4.21 -14.73
N GLU A 210 -25.80 4.42 -15.85
CA GLU A 210 -26.39 3.31 -16.62
C GLU A 210 -25.31 2.34 -17.14
N LYS A 211 -24.20 2.87 -17.64
CA LYS A 211 -23.07 2.08 -18.12
C LYS A 211 -22.30 1.43 -16.97
N TYR A 212 -22.20 2.12 -15.84
CA TYR A 212 -21.58 1.55 -14.65
C TYR A 212 -22.28 0.28 -14.20
N GLU A 213 -23.63 0.26 -14.22
CA GLU A 213 -24.40 -0.95 -13.88
C GLU A 213 -24.04 -2.17 -14.77
N GLU A 214 -23.66 -1.94 -16.02
CA GLU A 214 -23.26 -3.00 -16.95
C GLU A 214 -21.87 -3.58 -16.62
N ILE A 215 -20.94 -2.74 -16.13
CA ILE A 215 -19.53 -3.10 -15.94
C ILE A 215 -19.12 -3.36 -14.49
N LYS A 216 -19.90 -2.90 -13.50
CA LYS A 216 -19.54 -2.99 -12.07
C LYS A 216 -19.22 -4.40 -11.58
N SER A 217 -19.82 -5.42 -12.21
CA SER A 217 -19.56 -6.84 -11.88
C SER A 217 -18.15 -7.30 -12.28
N HIS A 218 -17.42 -6.55 -13.09
CA HIS A 218 -16.04 -6.83 -13.44
C HIS A 218 -15.04 -6.37 -12.39
N PHE A 219 -15.48 -5.52 -11.45
CA PHE A 219 -14.63 -4.98 -10.39
C PHE A 219 -14.88 -5.71 -9.06
N PRO A 220 -13.85 -5.81 -8.19
CA PRO A 220 -14.04 -6.35 -6.84
C PRO A 220 -15.13 -5.60 -6.08
N GLU A 221 -16.00 -6.33 -5.40
CA GLU A 221 -17.00 -5.72 -4.53
C GLU A 221 -16.33 -5.12 -3.29
N LEU A 222 -16.64 -3.84 -3.01
CA LEU A 222 -16.16 -3.17 -1.82
C LEU A 222 -17.06 -3.50 -0.63
N THR A 223 -16.47 -3.96 0.47
CA THR A 223 -17.20 -4.18 1.73
C THR A 223 -17.80 -2.88 2.27
N ALA A 224 -18.85 -2.97 3.08
CA ALA A 224 -19.46 -1.81 3.70
C ALA A 224 -18.46 -1.02 4.57
N GLU A 225 -17.57 -1.73 5.27
CA GLU A 225 -16.50 -1.13 6.08
C GLU A 225 -15.51 -0.35 5.22
N LYS A 226 -15.06 -0.94 4.11
CA LYS A 226 -14.14 -0.28 3.18
C LYS A 226 -14.75 0.97 2.57
N LYS A 227 -16.01 0.92 2.15
CA LYS A 227 -16.76 2.08 1.66
C LYS A 227 -16.82 3.19 2.72
N ALA A 228 -17.14 2.84 3.97
CA ALA A 228 -17.22 3.82 5.06
C ALA A 228 -15.87 4.51 5.33
N ILE A 229 -14.75 3.78 5.28
CA ILE A 229 -13.40 4.33 5.42
C ILE A 229 -13.09 5.27 4.25
N ILE A 230 -13.39 4.86 3.02
CA ILE A 230 -13.19 5.68 1.81
C ILE A 230 -13.95 7.01 1.95
N GLU A 231 -15.23 6.98 2.33
CA GLU A 231 -16.03 8.21 2.46
C GLU A 231 -15.51 9.15 3.56
N GLN A 232 -14.98 8.63 4.66
CA GLN A 232 -14.35 9.45 5.69
C GLN A 232 -13.07 10.15 5.15
N ILE A 233 -12.25 9.43 4.41
CA ILE A 233 -11.03 9.98 3.80
C ILE A 233 -11.39 11.01 2.74
N VAL A 234 -12.35 10.72 1.88
CA VAL A 234 -12.85 11.63 0.83
C VAL A 234 -13.38 12.92 1.44
N GLY A 235 -14.22 12.83 2.48
CA GLY A 235 -14.78 14.01 3.14
C GLY A 235 -13.71 14.95 3.73
N LEU A 236 -12.66 14.40 4.35
CA LEU A 236 -11.54 15.20 4.85
C LEU A 236 -10.78 15.89 3.71
N GLN A 237 -10.49 15.17 2.64
CA GLN A 237 -9.70 15.71 1.53
C GLN A 237 -10.48 16.71 0.68
N VAL A 238 -11.79 16.53 0.52
CA VAL A 238 -12.68 17.53 -0.10
C VAL A 238 -12.63 18.84 0.69
N GLY A 239 -12.77 18.80 2.03
CA GLY A 239 -12.64 19.98 2.86
C GLY A 239 -11.28 20.68 2.72
N TRP A 240 -10.19 19.93 2.58
CA TRP A 240 -8.86 20.50 2.33
C TRP A 240 -8.73 21.11 0.93
N MET A 241 -9.38 20.55 -0.07
CA MET A 241 -9.44 21.15 -1.42
C MET A 241 -10.25 22.43 -1.45
N GLU A 242 -11.37 22.49 -0.70
CA GLU A 242 -12.16 23.73 -0.54
C GLU A 242 -11.33 24.82 0.13
N GLU A 243 -10.62 24.50 1.21
CA GLU A 243 -9.71 25.43 1.89
C GLU A 243 -8.62 25.92 0.92
N PHE A 244 -8.01 25.03 0.15
CA PHE A 244 -7.01 25.36 -0.86
C PHE A 244 -7.59 26.29 -1.94
N SER A 245 -8.75 25.96 -2.48
CA SER A 245 -9.44 26.76 -3.51
C SER A 245 -9.82 28.17 -3.04
N CYS A 246 -10.26 28.28 -1.79
CA CYS A 246 -10.52 29.61 -1.19
C CYS A 246 -9.27 30.46 -1.08
N ARG A 247 -8.10 29.85 -0.82
CA ARG A 247 -6.85 30.56 -0.64
C ARG A 247 -6.13 30.88 -1.95
N TYR A 248 -6.27 30.01 -2.96
CA TYR A 248 -5.58 30.09 -4.26
C TYR A 248 -6.58 29.92 -5.41
N PRO A 249 -7.50 30.88 -5.63
CA PRO A 249 -8.63 30.72 -6.56
C PRO A 249 -8.20 30.64 -8.03
N SER A 250 -7.18 31.37 -8.49
CA SER A 250 -6.74 31.31 -9.87
C SER A 250 -6.08 29.98 -10.19
N LEU A 251 -5.25 29.46 -9.27
CA LEU A 251 -4.62 28.17 -9.44
C LEU A 251 -5.66 27.03 -9.39
N ALA A 252 -6.64 27.10 -8.48
CA ALA A 252 -7.72 26.14 -8.36
C ALA A 252 -8.69 26.18 -9.53
N GLY A 253 -8.94 27.35 -10.12
CA GLY A 253 -9.79 27.51 -11.32
C GLY A 253 -9.30 26.75 -12.54
N ASN A 254 -8.02 26.44 -12.60
CA ASN A 254 -7.41 25.62 -13.65
C ASN A 254 -7.36 24.10 -13.30
N ALA A 255 -7.91 23.70 -12.16
CA ALA A 255 -8.01 22.32 -11.71
C ALA A 255 -9.40 21.73 -11.99
N ARG A 256 -9.63 20.49 -11.53
CA ARG A 256 -10.95 19.85 -11.58
C ARG A 256 -11.94 20.54 -10.64
N TYR A 257 -13.22 20.48 -10.95
CA TYR A 257 -14.29 20.75 -9.98
C TYR A 257 -14.07 19.91 -8.73
N ILE A 258 -14.56 20.38 -7.60
CA ILE A 258 -14.31 19.71 -6.32
C ILE A 258 -15.34 18.61 -6.07
N HIS A 259 -16.62 18.89 -6.29
CA HIS A 259 -17.71 18.07 -5.79
C HIS A 259 -18.34 17.16 -6.84
N THR A 260 -18.78 15.97 -6.42
CA THR A 260 -19.48 14.99 -7.27
C THR A 260 -20.75 15.56 -7.95
N TYR A 261 -21.45 16.51 -7.33
CA TYR A 261 -22.62 17.13 -7.95
C TYR A 261 -22.28 18.06 -9.13
N GLU A 262 -21.01 18.35 -9.35
CA GLU A 262 -20.49 19.12 -10.49
C GLU A 262 -20.05 18.21 -11.65
N ASP A 263 -20.11 16.88 -11.47
CA ASP A 263 -19.72 15.92 -12.51
C ASP A 263 -20.61 16.04 -13.75
N THR A 264 -19.98 15.89 -14.91
CA THR A 264 -20.63 15.76 -16.21
C THR A 264 -20.15 14.50 -16.92
N ALA A 265 -20.68 14.22 -18.11
CA ALA A 265 -20.18 13.11 -18.93
C ALA A 265 -18.72 13.31 -19.39
N GLU A 266 -18.28 14.56 -19.50
CA GLU A 266 -16.93 14.92 -19.96
C GLU A 266 -15.98 15.26 -18.81
N ASP A 267 -16.48 15.82 -17.72
CA ASP A 267 -15.67 16.33 -16.62
C ASP A 267 -15.98 15.59 -15.30
N THR A 268 -14.92 15.11 -14.66
CA THR A 268 -14.99 14.38 -13.39
C THR A 268 -14.38 15.24 -12.28
N SER A 269 -15.10 15.41 -11.19
CA SER A 269 -14.64 16.14 -10.00
C SER A 269 -13.48 15.45 -9.28
N TYR A 270 -12.83 16.23 -8.42
CA TYR A 270 -11.81 15.72 -7.51
C TYR A 270 -12.37 14.63 -6.57
N GLU A 271 -13.55 14.85 -6.02
CA GLU A 271 -14.23 13.93 -5.11
C GLU A 271 -14.49 12.57 -5.77
N THR A 272 -15.05 12.55 -6.99
CA THR A 272 -15.33 11.33 -7.73
C THR A 272 -14.05 10.63 -8.17
N TYR A 273 -13.04 11.39 -8.61
CA TYR A 273 -11.73 10.85 -8.96
C TYR A 273 -11.05 10.18 -7.77
N LEU A 274 -11.03 10.84 -6.60
CA LEU A 274 -10.45 10.32 -5.38
C LEU A 274 -11.17 9.06 -4.89
N ARG A 275 -12.51 9.07 -4.89
CA ARG A 275 -13.33 7.91 -4.52
C ARG A 275 -13.02 6.70 -5.42
N GLY A 276 -12.93 6.91 -6.73
CA GLY A 276 -12.56 5.88 -7.70
C GLY A 276 -11.16 5.32 -7.44
N GLU A 277 -10.18 6.18 -7.13
CA GLU A 277 -8.82 5.77 -6.83
C GLU A 277 -8.74 4.96 -5.53
N LEU A 278 -9.30 5.44 -4.44
CA LEU A 278 -9.30 4.74 -3.15
C LEU A 278 -10.03 3.38 -3.23
N GLY A 279 -11.03 3.26 -4.10
CA GLY A 279 -11.71 2.00 -4.37
C GLY A 279 -10.79 0.90 -4.90
N THR A 280 -9.71 1.25 -5.58
CA THR A 280 -8.73 0.29 -6.12
C THR A 280 -7.64 -0.11 -5.12
N TYR A 281 -7.53 0.56 -3.98
CA TYR A 281 -6.48 0.27 -3.00
C TYR A 281 -6.72 -1.09 -2.31
N SER A 282 -5.66 -1.85 -2.07
CA SER A 282 -5.73 -3.01 -1.17
C SER A 282 -6.09 -2.54 0.25
N ASP A 283 -6.58 -3.45 1.09
CA ASP A 283 -6.93 -3.10 2.47
C ASP A 283 -5.70 -2.57 3.23
N LYS A 284 -4.52 -3.15 2.95
CA LYS A 284 -3.26 -2.65 3.53
C LYS A 284 -2.89 -1.27 3.02
N MET A 285 -3.02 -1.01 1.74
CA MET A 285 -2.75 0.33 1.19
C MET A 285 -3.73 1.36 1.73
N LEU A 286 -5.02 1.01 1.84
CA LEU A 286 -6.03 1.91 2.40
C LEU A 286 -5.78 2.20 3.89
N GLU A 287 -5.33 1.21 4.67
CA GLU A 287 -4.90 1.41 6.06
C GLU A 287 -3.73 2.40 6.15
N LEU A 288 -2.69 2.21 5.33
CA LEU A 288 -1.53 3.11 5.31
C LEU A 288 -1.93 4.53 4.89
N TYR A 289 -2.79 4.63 3.90
CA TYR A 289 -3.30 5.91 3.42
C TYR A 289 -4.18 6.61 4.47
N GLY A 290 -5.05 5.88 5.15
CA GLY A 290 -5.85 6.41 6.25
C GLY A 290 -4.98 6.94 7.40
N ARG A 291 -3.92 6.22 7.78
CA ARG A 291 -2.96 6.70 8.79
C ARG A 291 -2.26 7.98 8.36
N TYR A 292 -1.84 8.05 7.09
CA TYR A 292 -1.26 9.26 6.50
C TYR A 292 -2.20 10.46 6.58
N ILE A 293 -3.48 10.29 6.24
CA ILE A 293 -4.51 11.34 6.33
C ILE A 293 -4.73 11.78 7.78
N VAL A 294 -4.82 10.84 8.72
CA VAL A 294 -4.95 11.14 10.16
C VAL A 294 -3.74 11.92 10.68
N GLU A 295 -2.53 11.55 10.26
CA GLU A 295 -1.30 12.27 10.63
C GLU A 295 -1.32 13.73 10.14
N TYR A 296 -1.75 13.95 8.89
CA TYR A 296 -1.90 15.30 8.35
C TYR A 296 -2.91 16.12 9.15
N ALA A 297 -4.10 15.55 9.43
CA ALA A 297 -5.14 16.20 10.22
C ALA A 297 -4.65 16.57 11.64
N GLN A 298 -3.99 15.63 12.32
CA GLN A 298 -3.46 15.85 13.68
C GLN A 298 -2.39 16.95 13.73
N ASN A 299 -1.61 17.12 12.65
CA ASN A 299 -0.57 18.14 12.56
C ASN A 299 -1.08 19.46 11.98
N GLY A 300 -2.37 19.61 11.70
CA GLY A 300 -2.96 20.80 11.08
C GLY A 300 -2.39 21.11 9.70
N LYS A 301 -1.99 20.08 8.95
CA LYS A 301 -1.44 20.19 7.59
C LYS A 301 -2.49 19.83 6.55
N ASN A 302 -2.29 20.34 5.35
CA ASN A 302 -3.15 20.08 4.20
C ASN A 302 -2.37 19.38 3.09
N PRO A 303 -2.61 18.09 2.80
CA PRO A 303 -1.87 17.34 1.78
C PRO A 303 -2.17 17.84 0.35
N ALA A 304 -3.29 18.52 0.12
CA ALA A 304 -3.56 19.15 -1.16
C ALA A 304 -2.55 20.28 -1.43
N TYR A 305 -2.20 21.08 -0.40
CA TYR A 305 -1.16 22.08 -0.51
C TYR A 305 0.19 21.45 -0.89
N ASP A 306 0.64 20.44 -0.16
CA ASP A 306 1.94 19.79 -0.44
C ASP A 306 1.99 19.17 -1.84
N THR A 307 0.87 18.58 -2.29
CA THR A 307 0.75 18.03 -3.66
C THR A 307 0.84 19.16 -4.70
N MET A 308 0.13 20.25 -4.48
CA MET A 308 0.15 21.39 -5.40
C MET A 308 1.51 22.08 -5.42
N GLU A 309 2.16 22.23 -4.26
CA GLU A 309 3.53 22.78 -4.15
C GLU A 309 4.54 21.95 -4.97
N ASN A 310 4.43 20.61 -4.91
CA ASN A 310 5.23 19.73 -5.76
C ASN A 310 4.90 19.93 -7.26
N SER A 311 3.63 20.07 -7.59
CA SER A 311 3.16 20.23 -8.98
C SER A 311 3.67 21.53 -9.60
N VAL A 312 3.47 22.67 -8.93
CA VAL A 312 3.87 23.98 -9.46
C VAL A 312 5.38 24.08 -9.63
N LYS A 313 6.17 23.48 -8.72
CA LYS A 313 7.63 23.41 -8.87
C LYS A 313 8.05 22.58 -10.09
N MET A 314 7.36 21.49 -10.40
CA MET A 314 7.64 20.71 -11.60
C MET A 314 7.24 21.45 -12.89
N TYR A 315 6.27 22.38 -12.84
CA TYR A 315 5.93 23.28 -13.91
C TYR A 315 6.86 24.50 -14.00
N GLY A 316 7.80 24.67 -13.07
CA GLY A 316 8.82 25.71 -13.12
C GLY A 316 8.47 27.00 -12.36
N TYR A 317 7.45 26.96 -11.48
CA TYR A 317 7.17 28.01 -10.51
C TYR A 317 8.00 27.80 -9.24
N ASP A 318 8.26 28.91 -8.53
CA ASP A 318 9.05 28.86 -7.30
C ASP A 318 8.22 28.34 -6.09
N SER A 319 6.93 28.65 -6.05
CA SER A 319 5.99 28.25 -4.99
C SER A 319 4.53 28.30 -5.47
N VAL A 320 3.59 27.82 -4.63
CA VAL A 320 2.14 27.95 -4.86
C VAL A 320 1.74 29.43 -4.97
N GLU A 321 2.30 30.30 -4.12
CA GLU A 321 2.05 31.74 -4.14
C GLU A 321 2.53 32.42 -5.45
N ASP A 322 3.72 32.04 -5.94
CA ASP A 322 4.26 32.52 -7.22
C ASP A 322 3.37 32.08 -8.40
N ALA A 323 2.94 30.82 -8.41
CA ALA A 323 2.04 30.31 -9.43
C ALA A 323 0.69 31.03 -9.42
N GLU A 324 0.06 31.18 -8.24
CA GLU A 324 -1.20 31.92 -8.08
C GLU A 324 -1.11 33.34 -8.63
N GLN A 325 -0.05 34.07 -8.24
CA GLN A 325 0.14 35.45 -8.69
C GLN A 325 0.32 35.56 -10.21
N LYS A 326 1.11 34.66 -10.82
CA LYS A 326 1.37 34.69 -12.26
C LYS A 326 0.13 34.31 -13.06
N ILE A 327 -0.63 33.30 -12.61
CA ILE A 327 -1.88 32.87 -13.27
C ILE A 327 -2.92 34.00 -13.16
N ALA A 328 -3.13 34.60 -11.99
CA ALA A 328 -4.04 35.71 -11.81
C ALA A 328 -3.72 36.93 -12.71
N GLN A 329 -2.44 37.19 -12.98
CA GLN A 329 -2.02 38.21 -13.90
C GLN A 329 -2.40 37.89 -15.34
N TRP A 330 -2.24 36.64 -15.79
CA TRP A 330 -2.62 36.21 -17.14
C TRP A 330 -4.12 36.21 -17.37
N GLU A 331 -4.92 35.90 -16.35
CA GLU A 331 -6.39 35.96 -16.42
C GLU A 331 -6.93 37.39 -16.52
N ALA A 332 -6.14 38.37 -16.08
CA ALA A 332 -6.52 39.79 -16.10
C ALA A 332 -6.11 40.51 -17.41
N GLU A 333 -5.25 39.92 -18.23
CA GLU A 333 -4.82 40.41 -19.57
C GLU A 333 -5.75 39.92 -20.67
#